data_34c1fc7789108e6f8dacda7e3b5b643c
#
_entry.id   34c1fc7789108e6f8dacda7e3b5b643c
#
_cell.length_a   1.000
_cell.length_b   1.000
_cell.length_c   1.000
_cell.angle_alpha   90.00
_cell.angle_beta   90.00
_cell.angle_gamma   90.00
#
_symmetry.space_group_name_H-M   'P 1'
#
loop_
_entity.id
_entity.type
_entity.pdbx_description
1 polymer ?
#
loop_
_entity_poly.entity_id
_entity_poly.type
_entity_poly.pdbx_seq_one_letter_code
_entity_poly.pdbx_strand_id
1 'polypeptide(L)'
;MKTIFITCFTGLIGRNILSTDAFRLLAERPDLRLIILAPDSRARILREEYAAPNTIVEAVATPALGGMDKFIWVLATNLLPSGTRRVQRRAKLARDRNYFDFVASEVVGFLGRFRFVRWLFRWCASAAGSYGECAPLFERYRPDLLFATDVYAPDDVKLMRLARERGVRAIGMVRSWDNVTSKTLLMMIPDQLVVNTRRIADEAAAYGDVPARIITEVGIPHYDRYRDERLRTPRREFFASVRLRDSRKLILFTPPSDRYLKRDPVPPVVLDTLRDVPAQVLVRMPIVGKADLGDYVPPPNAVFDAPSNSPDFQEVHLSRAADRHLADSIFHSDLVITWASTMIIDAAVFDKPIILIGFDVTSRSYGESILQYYDYDHQRA
;
A
#
# COMPACT_ATOMS: atom_id res chain seq x y z
N MET A 1 -29.89 -7.65 -13.61
CA MET A 1 -28.43 -7.74 -13.46
C MET A 1 -27.95 -6.43 -12.87
N LYS A 2 -27.23 -6.47 -11.73
CA LYS A 2 -26.68 -5.26 -11.09
C LYS A 2 -25.25 -5.01 -11.56
N THR A 3 -24.88 -3.76 -11.74
CA THR A 3 -23.54 -3.36 -12.21
C THR A 3 -22.72 -2.78 -11.06
N ILE A 4 -21.53 -3.33 -10.85
CA ILE A 4 -20.59 -2.86 -9.82
C ILE A 4 -19.34 -2.32 -10.52
N PHE A 5 -18.98 -1.08 -10.23
CA PHE A 5 -17.68 -0.52 -10.58
C PHE A 5 -16.66 -0.87 -9.49
N ILE A 6 -15.49 -1.36 -9.89
CA ILE A 6 -14.38 -1.68 -8.98
C ILE A 6 -13.15 -0.92 -9.48
N THR A 7 -12.60 -0.04 -8.66
CA THR A 7 -11.37 0.70 -9.02
C THR A 7 -10.13 -0.16 -8.89
N CYS A 8 -9.17 -0.02 -9.81
CA CYS A 8 -7.89 -0.71 -9.78
C CYS A 8 -6.76 0.18 -10.30
N PHE A 9 -6.60 1.38 -9.70
CA PHE A 9 -5.63 2.39 -10.15
C PHE A 9 -4.21 2.13 -9.66
N THR A 10 -3.99 1.27 -8.68
CA THR A 10 -2.65 0.88 -8.20
C THR A 10 -2.42 -0.62 -8.37
N GLY A 11 -1.16 -1.01 -8.62
CA GLY A 11 -0.80 -2.40 -8.86
C GLY A 11 -1.09 -3.36 -7.73
N LEU A 12 -1.05 -2.87 -6.51
CA LEU A 12 -1.33 -3.66 -5.33
C LEU A 12 -2.79 -4.08 -5.20
N ILE A 13 -3.74 -3.40 -5.88
CA ILE A 13 -5.16 -3.78 -5.85
C ILE A 13 -5.40 -5.13 -6.55
N GLY A 14 -4.67 -5.42 -7.63
CA GLY A 14 -4.72 -6.75 -8.26
C GLY A 14 -4.48 -7.85 -7.22
N ARG A 15 -3.39 -7.74 -6.45
CA ARG A 15 -3.07 -8.66 -5.35
C ARG A 15 -4.11 -8.63 -4.22
N ASN A 16 -4.43 -7.44 -3.73
CA ASN A 16 -5.17 -7.27 -2.48
C ASN A 16 -6.67 -7.55 -2.61
N ILE A 17 -7.24 -7.41 -3.82
CA ILE A 17 -8.68 -7.56 -4.07
C ILE A 17 -8.95 -8.55 -5.20
N LEU A 18 -8.43 -8.30 -6.41
CA LEU A 18 -8.82 -9.09 -7.59
C LEU A 18 -8.32 -10.54 -7.55
N SER A 19 -7.20 -10.81 -6.88
CA SER A 19 -6.67 -12.17 -6.70
C SER A 19 -7.25 -12.90 -5.48
N THR A 20 -8.25 -12.34 -4.79
CA THR A 20 -8.81 -12.91 -3.55
C THR A 20 -10.14 -13.63 -3.80
N ASP A 21 -10.57 -14.42 -2.84
CA ASP A 21 -11.88 -15.07 -2.86
C ASP A 21 -13.04 -14.07 -2.89
N ALA A 22 -12.86 -12.88 -2.34
CA ALA A 22 -13.88 -11.83 -2.40
C ALA A 22 -14.23 -11.49 -3.86
N PHE A 23 -13.23 -11.29 -4.73
CA PHE A 23 -13.47 -11.06 -6.15
C PHE A 23 -13.99 -12.31 -6.87
N ARG A 24 -13.44 -13.50 -6.57
CA ARG A 24 -13.89 -14.76 -7.16
C ARG A 24 -15.38 -14.99 -6.91
N LEU A 25 -15.84 -14.82 -5.68
CA LEU A 25 -17.25 -14.96 -5.31
C LEU A 25 -18.15 -13.97 -6.06
N LEU A 26 -17.71 -12.74 -6.31
CA LEU A 26 -18.44 -11.78 -7.14
C LEU A 26 -18.45 -12.18 -8.61
N ALA A 27 -17.33 -12.68 -9.13
CA ALA A 27 -17.20 -13.11 -10.53
C ALA A 27 -18.01 -14.38 -10.85
N GLU A 28 -18.33 -15.20 -9.85
CA GLU A 28 -19.19 -16.40 -9.99
C GLU A 28 -20.69 -16.06 -9.97
N ARG A 29 -21.07 -14.81 -9.68
CA ARG A 29 -22.47 -14.38 -9.58
C ARG A 29 -23.04 -13.97 -10.94
N PRO A 30 -23.98 -14.72 -11.54
CA PRO A 30 -24.54 -14.43 -12.87
C PRO A 30 -25.46 -13.20 -12.88
N ASP A 31 -25.96 -12.78 -11.71
CA ASP A 31 -26.80 -11.60 -11.53
C ASP A 31 -26.00 -10.29 -11.42
N LEU A 32 -24.65 -10.37 -11.39
CA LEU A 32 -23.76 -9.22 -11.34
C LEU A 32 -23.03 -9.01 -12.66
N ARG A 33 -22.75 -7.75 -12.96
CA ARG A 33 -21.80 -7.30 -13.98
C ARG A 33 -20.72 -6.47 -13.29
N LEU A 34 -19.47 -6.91 -13.42
CA LEU A 34 -18.30 -6.26 -12.78
C LEU A 34 -17.56 -5.44 -13.82
N ILE A 35 -17.37 -4.17 -13.57
CA ILE A 35 -16.59 -3.27 -14.41
C ILE A 35 -15.36 -2.83 -13.61
N ILE A 36 -14.20 -3.34 -13.98
CA ILE A 36 -12.93 -2.97 -13.38
C ILE A 36 -12.41 -1.72 -14.10
N LEU A 37 -12.23 -0.63 -13.35
CA LEU A 37 -11.70 0.63 -13.85
C LEU A 37 -10.21 0.71 -13.55
N ALA A 38 -9.38 0.75 -14.57
CA ALA A 38 -7.92 0.71 -14.44
C ALA A 38 -7.23 1.69 -15.39
N PRO A 39 -5.99 2.13 -15.09
CA PRO A 39 -5.19 2.93 -16.03
C PRO A 39 -4.96 2.17 -17.35
N ASP A 40 -4.85 2.91 -18.46
CA ASP A 40 -4.57 2.34 -19.79
C ASP A 40 -3.38 1.39 -19.79
N SER A 41 -2.31 1.76 -19.09
CA SER A 41 -1.08 0.97 -18.99
C SER A 41 -1.27 -0.43 -18.41
N ARG A 42 -2.35 -0.66 -17.66
CA ARG A 42 -2.63 -1.89 -16.92
C ARG A 42 -3.86 -2.65 -17.39
N ALA A 43 -4.76 -1.97 -18.08
CA ALA A 43 -6.04 -2.55 -18.50
C ALA A 43 -5.85 -3.83 -19.32
N ARG A 44 -4.82 -3.91 -20.20
CA ARG A 44 -4.51 -5.11 -20.97
C ARG A 44 -4.18 -6.32 -20.09
N ILE A 45 -3.27 -6.14 -19.14
CA ILE A 45 -2.84 -7.23 -18.23
C ILE A 45 -4.02 -7.70 -17.38
N LEU A 46 -4.83 -6.77 -16.87
CA LEU A 46 -5.99 -7.11 -16.05
C LEU A 46 -7.07 -7.85 -16.86
N ARG A 47 -7.24 -7.54 -18.15
CA ARG A 47 -8.15 -8.29 -19.04
C ARG A 47 -7.72 -9.75 -19.20
N GLU A 48 -6.40 -9.97 -19.32
CA GLU A 48 -5.86 -11.35 -19.46
C GLU A 48 -5.95 -12.12 -18.15
N GLU A 49 -5.65 -11.48 -17.01
CA GLU A 49 -5.58 -12.16 -15.70
C GLU A 49 -6.93 -12.38 -15.03
N TYR A 50 -7.90 -11.47 -15.24
CA TYR A 50 -9.18 -11.46 -14.53
C TYR A 50 -10.39 -11.61 -15.47
N ALA A 51 -10.18 -12.23 -16.63
CA ALA A 51 -11.26 -12.54 -17.56
C ALA A 51 -12.30 -13.46 -16.90
N ALA A 52 -13.56 -13.02 -16.92
CA ALA A 52 -14.70 -13.82 -16.48
C ALA A 52 -15.94 -13.41 -17.31
N PRO A 53 -16.94 -14.26 -17.45
CA PRO A 53 -18.12 -13.98 -18.32
C PRO A 53 -18.86 -12.70 -17.96
N ASN A 54 -18.85 -12.30 -16.68
CA ASN A 54 -19.52 -11.11 -16.17
C ASN A 54 -18.57 -9.95 -15.84
N THR A 55 -17.29 -10.04 -16.23
CA THR A 55 -16.26 -9.05 -15.91
C THR A 55 -15.77 -8.33 -17.16
N ILE A 56 -15.78 -7.01 -17.12
CA ILE A 56 -15.26 -6.11 -18.16
C ILE A 56 -14.18 -5.23 -17.54
N VAL A 57 -13.05 -5.03 -18.21
CA VAL A 57 -12.01 -4.10 -17.79
C VAL A 57 -12.02 -2.89 -18.71
N GLU A 58 -12.35 -1.75 -18.16
CA GLU A 58 -12.34 -0.45 -18.83
C GLU A 58 -11.07 0.31 -18.51
N ALA A 59 -10.47 0.84 -19.55
CA ALA A 59 -9.32 1.71 -19.46
C ALA A 59 -9.78 3.14 -19.13
N VAL A 60 -9.17 3.74 -18.13
CA VAL A 60 -9.48 5.09 -17.67
C VAL A 60 -8.22 5.94 -17.71
N ALA A 61 -8.30 7.10 -18.32
CA ALA A 61 -7.23 8.08 -18.26
C ALA A 61 -7.02 8.56 -16.82
N THR A 62 -5.78 8.53 -16.36
CA THR A 62 -5.38 8.99 -15.02
C THR A 62 -4.40 10.14 -15.15
N PRO A 63 -4.87 11.35 -15.53
CA PRO A 63 -3.98 12.48 -15.70
C PRO A 63 -3.33 12.88 -14.38
N ALA A 64 -2.07 13.33 -14.45
CA ALA A 64 -1.40 13.86 -13.28
C ALA A 64 -2.19 15.02 -12.67
N LEU A 65 -2.18 15.11 -11.33
CA LEU A 65 -2.80 16.22 -10.62
C LEU A 65 -2.22 17.56 -11.10
N GLY A 66 -3.05 18.42 -11.62
CA GLY A 66 -2.66 19.76 -12.06
C GLY A 66 -3.12 20.84 -11.08
N GLY A 67 -2.52 22.03 -11.18
CA GLY A 67 -3.00 23.28 -10.61
C GLY A 67 -3.73 23.17 -9.26
N MET A 68 -5.04 23.43 -9.29
CA MET A 68 -5.91 23.47 -8.12
C MET A 68 -6.02 22.10 -7.41
N ASP A 69 -6.11 21.00 -8.16
CA ASP A 69 -6.18 19.65 -7.57
C ASP A 69 -4.94 19.33 -6.75
N LYS A 70 -3.76 19.69 -7.25
CA LYS A 70 -2.49 19.53 -6.54
C LYS A 70 -2.46 20.36 -5.26
N PHE A 71 -2.93 21.61 -5.33
CA PHE A 71 -3.03 22.49 -4.16
C PHE A 71 -3.96 21.89 -3.09
N ILE A 72 -5.16 21.46 -3.48
CA ILE A 72 -6.13 20.81 -2.59
C ILE A 72 -5.51 19.56 -1.95
N TRP A 73 -4.78 18.76 -2.74
CA TRP A 73 -4.12 17.56 -2.25
C TRP A 73 -3.03 17.86 -1.21
N VAL A 74 -2.19 18.87 -1.46
CA VAL A 74 -1.16 19.32 -0.51
C VAL A 74 -1.81 19.85 0.77
N LEU A 75 -2.90 20.61 0.66
CA LEU A 75 -3.62 21.11 1.83
C LEU A 75 -4.25 19.97 2.63
N ALA A 76 -4.91 19.00 1.97
CA ALA A 76 -5.45 17.80 2.61
C ALA A 76 -4.37 17.00 3.36
N THR A 77 -3.20 16.91 2.76
CA THR A 77 -2.04 16.21 3.36
C THR A 77 -1.58 16.89 4.64
N ASN A 78 -1.54 18.22 4.68
CA ASN A 78 -1.12 18.98 5.85
C ASN A 78 -2.20 19.11 6.91
N LEU A 79 -3.50 19.08 6.53
CA LEU A 79 -4.62 19.11 7.47
C LEU A 79 -4.77 17.81 8.30
N LEU A 80 -4.13 16.71 7.91
CA LEU A 80 -4.17 15.46 8.67
C LEU A 80 -3.42 15.63 10.02
N PRO A 81 -4.12 15.57 11.18
CA PRO A 81 -3.51 15.90 12.48
C PRO A 81 -2.86 14.70 13.18
N SER A 82 -2.37 13.71 12.44
CA SER A 82 -1.74 12.49 12.96
C SER A 82 -0.33 12.74 13.50
N GLY A 83 0.14 11.85 14.40
CA GLY A 83 1.53 11.82 14.87
C GLY A 83 2.50 11.53 13.73
N THR A 84 2.17 10.56 12.85
CA THR A 84 2.94 10.24 11.65
C THR A 84 3.20 11.47 10.79
N ARG A 85 2.17 12.30 10.53
CA ARG A 85 2.35 13.54 9.75
C ARG A 85 3.29 14.54 10.43
N ARG A 86 3.25 14.60 11.76
CA ARG A 86 4.20 15.44 12.53
C ARG A 86 5.63 14.96 12.36
N VAL A 87 5.87 13.66 12.45
CA VAL A 87 7.20 13.06 12.19
C VAL A 87 7.66 13.38 10.78
N GLN A 88 6.81 13.17 9.77
CA GLN A 88 7.14 13.44 8.36
C GLN A 88 7.46 14.91 8.09
N ARG A 89 6.77 15.87 8.73
CA ARG A 89 7.09 17.30 8.63
C ARG A 89 8.46 17.63 9.23
N ARG A 90 8.78 17.07 10.41
CA ARG A 90 10.10 17.23 11.04
C ARG A 90 11.22 16.62 10.21
N ALA A 91 11.00 15.43 9.66
CA ALA A 91 11.93 14.78 8.76
C ALA A 91 12.16 15.60 7.48
N LYS A 92 11.10 16.16 6.90
CA LYS A 92 11.20 17.07 5.75
C LYS A 92 12.01 18.33 6.11
N LEU A 93 11.77 18.95 7.26
CA LEU A 93 12.55 20.10 7.72
C LEU A 93 14.04 19.76 7.87
N ALA A 94 14.36 18.63 8.49
CA ALA A 94 15.74 18.19 8.68
C ALA A 94 16.48 18.02 7.35
N ARG A 95 15.79 17.50 6.32
CA ARG A 95 16.33 17.27 4.99
C ARG A 95 16.41 18.54 4.14
N ASP A 96 15.30 19.28 4.05
CA ASP A 96 15.14 20.37 3.09
C ASP A 96 15.51 21.75 3.67
N ARG A 97 15.59 21.86 5.02
CA ARG A 97 15.90 23.07 5.78
C ARG A 97 14.99 24.27 5.46
N ASN A 98 13.78 24.02 4.98
CA ASN A 98 12.80 25.05 4.66
C ASN A 98 11.90 25.32 5.88
N TYR A 99 12.28 26.30 6.69
CA TYR A 99 11.56 26.68 7.90
C TYR A 99 10.19 27.30 7.62
N PHE A 100 10.05 28.04 6.52
CA PHE A 100 8.76 28.64 6.16
C PHE A 100 7.72 27.55 5.85
N ASP A 101 8.08 26.60 5.01
CA ASP A 101 7.21 25.46 4.65
C ASP A 101 6.87 24.61 5.89
N PHE A 102 7.85 24.44 6.79
CA PHE A 102 7.63 23.73 8.05
C PHE A 102 6.61 24.45 8.94
N VAL A 103 6.80 25.75 9.22
CA VAL A 103 5.88 26.52 10.06
C VAL A 103 4.49 26.57 9.44
N ALA A 104 4.37 26.82 8.13
CA ALA A 104 3.09 26.81 7.43
C ALA A 104 2.38 25.44 7.55
N SER A 105 3.12 24.35 7.37
CA SER A 105 2.56 23.00 7.51
C SER A 105 2.17 22.64 8.96
N GLU A 106 2.89 23.15 9.98
CA GLU A 106 2.51 22.97 11.39
C GLU A 106 1.24 23.74 11.73
N VAL A 107 1.10 24.99 11.24
CA VAL A 107 -0.12 25.79 11.43
C VAL A 107 -1.33 25.08 10.79
N VAL A 108 -1.19 24.64 9.54
CA VAL A 108 -2.26 23.89 8.85
C VAL A 108 -2.59 22.58 9.60
N GLY A 109 -1.58 21.84 10.08
CA GLY A 109 -1.77 20.64 10.87
C GLY A 109 -2.44 20.89 12.24
N PHE A 110 -2.16 22.04 12.87
CA PHE A 110 -2.86 22.46 14.06
C PHE A 110 -4.34 22.77 13.78
N LEU A 111 -4.62 23.53 12.72
CA LEU A 111 -6.00 23.80 12.27
C LEU A 111 -6.76 22.51 11.95
N GLY A 112 -6.08 21.51 11.38
CA GLY A 112 -6.65 20.19 11.08
C GLY A 112 -7.16 19.41 12.31
N ARG A 113 -6.81 19.80 13.55
CA ARG A 113 -7.37 19.20 14.77
C ARG A 113 -8.83 19.55 14.97
N PHE A 114 -9.30 20.65 14.41
CA PHE A 114 -10.69 21.10 14.55
C PHE A 114 -11.58 20.45 13.50
N ARG A 115 -12.61 19.71 13.93
CA ARG A 115 -13.56 19.02 13.05
C ARG A 115 -14.25 19.98 12.07
N PHE A 116 -14.57 21.21 12.52
CA PHE A 116 -15.16 22.23 11.68
C PHE A 116 -14.25 22.60 10.50
N VAL A 117 -12.93 22.76 10.74
CA VAL A 117 -11.96 23.07 9.68
C VAL A 117 -11.89 21.93 8.65
N ARG A 118 -11.87 20.67 9.11
CA ARG A 118 -11.88 19.50 8.22
C ARG A 118 -13.18 19.41 7.42
N TRP A 119 -14.31 19.72 8.05
CA TRP A 119 -15.61 19.77 7.38
C TRP A 119 -15.63 20.89 6.31
N LEU A 120 -15.25 22.11 6.67
CA LEU A 120 -15.17 23.25 5.74
C LEU A 120 -14.24 22.94 4.56
N PHE A 121 -13.08 22.36 4.83
CA PHE A 121 -12.15 21.94 3.77
C PHE A 121 -12.80 20.94 2.79
N ARG A 122 -13.49 19.90 3.29
CA ARG A 122 -14.18 18.93 2.43
C ARG A 122 -15.27 19.61 1.59
N TRP A 123 -16.00 20.53 2.18
CA TRP A 123 -17.04 21.29 1.47
C TRP A 123 -16.42 22.13 0.33
N CYS A 124 -15.39 22.91 0.59
CA CYS A 124 -14.69 23.68 -0.44
C CYS A 124 -14.07 22.76 -1.52
N ALA A 125 -13.39 21.69 -1.11
CA ALA A 125 -12.77 20.75 -2.02
C ALA A 125 -13.80 20.03 -2.92
N SER A 126 -15.02 19.79 -2.43
CA SER A 126 -16.09 19.18 -3.24
C SER A 126 -16.55 20.07 -4.39
N ALA A 127 -16.48 21.38 -4.23
CA ALA A 127 -16.88 22.34 -5.26
C ALA A 127 -15.83 22.56 -6.37
N ALA A 128 -14.58 22.14 -6.16
CA ALA A 128 -13.44 22.46 -7.03
C ALA A 128 -13.07 21.36 -8.04
N GLY A 129 -13.75 20.23 -8.07
CA GLY A 129 -13.33 19.09 -8.89
C GLY A 129 -14.04 18.98 -10.25
N SER A 130 -13.30 18.69 -11.32
CA SER A 130 -13.84 18.24 -12.61
C SER A 130 -13.72 16.72 -12.72
N TYR A 131 -14.82 16.06 -13.09
CA TYR A 131 -14.91 14.56 -13.16
C TYR A 131 -15.32 14.10 -14.55
N GLY A 132 -15.26 14.98 -15.57
CA GLY A 132 -15.83 14.78 -16.88
C GLY A 132 -15.36 13.55 -17.63
N GLU A 133 -14.11 13.11 -17.40
CA GLU A 133 -13.51 11.98 -18.12
C GLU A 133 -14.16 10.61 -17.79
N CYS A 134 -14.68 10.45 -16.58
CA CYS A 134 -15.36 9.20 -16.17
C CYS A 134 -16.88 9.23 -16.36
N ALA A 135 -17.47 10.41 -16.63
CA ALA A 135 -18.91 10.56 -16.79
C ALA A 135 -19.51 9.65 -17.89
N PRO A 136 -18.86 9.47 -19.07
CA PRO A 136 -19.37 8.57 -20.11
C PRO A 136 -19.49 7.11 -19.65
N LEU A 137 -18.62 6.65 -18.74
CA LEU A 137 -18.69 5.29 -18.20
C LEU A 137 -19.91 5.10 -17.31
N PHE A 138 -20.25 6.10 -16.49
CA PHE A 138 -21.49 6.08 -15.69
C PHE A 138 -22.75 6.07 -16.56
N GLU A 139 -22.76 6.80 -17.67
CA GLU A 139 -23.87 6.81 -18.63
C GLU A 139 -24.03 5.48 -19.35
N ARG A 140 -22.89 4.89 -19.80
CA ARG A 140 -22.83 3.62 -20.54
C ARG A 140 -23.25 2.44 -19.69
N TYR A 141 -22.70 2.33 -18.48
CA TYR A 141 -22.85 1.15 -17.65
C TYR A 141 -23.90 1.27 -16.57
N ARG A 142 -24.32 2.49 -16.19
CA ARG A 142 -25.30 2.79 -15.14
C ARG A 142 -25.05 1.97 -13.88
N PRO A 143 -23.90 2.15 -13.19
CA PRO A 143 -23.55 1.34 -12.04
C PRO A 143 -24.56 1.48 -10.90
N ASP A 144 -24.89 0.39 -10.24
CA ASP A 144 -25.68 0.37 -9.01
C ASP A 144 -24.81 0.62 -7.78
N LEU A 145 -23.50 0.33 -7.89
CA LEU A 145 -22.54 0.44 -6.81
C LEU A 145 -21.14 0.79 -7.35
N LEU A 146 -20.43 1.65 -6.63
CA LEU A 146 -18.99 1.88 -6.79
C LEU A 146 -18.25 1.26 -5.60
N PHE A 147 -17.29 0.39 -5.86
CA PHE A 147 -16.30 -0.05 -4.88
C PHE A 147 -14.97 0.67 -5.14
N ALA A 148 -14.69 1.70 -4.35
CA ALA A 148 -13.46 2.47 -4.36
C ALA A 148 -12.42 1.77 -3.48
N THR A 149 -11.43 1.16 -4.09
CA THR A 149 -10.47 0.26 -3.41
C THR A 149 -9.35 1.00 -2.65
N ASP A 150 -9.21 2.32 -2.85
CA ASP A 150 -8.29 3.18 -2.09
C ASP A 150 -8.87 4.59 -1.90
N VAL A 151 -9.60 4.80 -0.81
CA VAL A 151 -10.24 6.10 -0.49
C VAL A 151 -9.26 7.27 -0.35
N TYR A 152 -7.96 7.00 -0.36
CA TYR A 152 -6.88 7.99 -0.30
C TYR A 152 -6.22 8.22 -1.68
N ALA A 153 -6.65 7.54 -2.74
CA ALA A 153 -6.16 7.79 -4.09
C ALA A 153 -6.97 8.90 -4.78
N PRO A 154 -6.32 9.80 -5.53
CA PRO A 154 -7.02 10.90 -6.21
C PRO A 154 -8.14 10.44 -7.14
N ASP A 155 -7.88 9.41 -7.93
CA ASP A 155 -8.84 8.91 -8.92
C ASP A 155 -10.05 8.23 -8.26
N ASP A 156 -9.83 7.49 -7.16
CA ASP A 156 -10.92 6.95 -6.35
C ASP A 156 -11.79 8.06 -5.73
N VAL A 157 -11.16 9.12 -5.22
CA VAL A 157 -11.88 10.29 -4.69
C VAL A 157 -12.73 10.96 -5.76
N LYS A 158 -12.20 11.13 -6.98
CA LYS A 158 -12.94 11.70 -8.12
C LYS A 158 -14.15 10.81 -8.47
N LEU A 159 -13.96 9.51 -8.57
CA LEU A 159 -15.03 8.56 -8.88
C LEU A 159 -16.11 8.50 -7.79
N MET A 160 -15.73 8.52 -6.52
CA MET A 160 -16.68 8.57 -5.40
C MET A 160 -17.53 9.85 -5.44
N ARG A 161 -16.95 10.99 -5.82
CA ARG A 161 -17.70 12.25 -5.98
C ARG A 161 -18.68 12.16 -7.14
N LEU A 162 -18.24 11.67 -8.30
CA LEU A 162 -19.13 11.47 -9.45
C LEU A 162 -20.26 10.48 -9.13
N ALA A 163 -19.96 9.40 -8.41
CA ALA A 163 -20.97 8.45 -7.94
C ALA A 163 -22.03 9.15 -7.07
N ARG A 164 -21.61 9.99 -6.12
CA ARG A 164 -22.54 10.77 -5.27
C ARG A 164 -23.42 11.71 -6.10
N GLU A 165 -22.86 12.44 -7.06
CA GLU A 165 -23.58 13.33 -7.96
C GLU A 165 -24.64 12.60 -8.80
N ARG A 166 -24.36 11.33 -9.14
CA ARG A 166 -25.27 10.46 -9.92
C ARG A 166 -26.19 9.60 -9.05
N GLY A 167 -26.17 9.77 -7.72
CA GLY A 167 -26.97 8.97 -6.79
C GLY A 167 -26.54 7.51 -6.65
N VAL A 168 -25.33 7.17 -7.09
CA VAL A 168 -24.73 5.84 -6.98
C VAL A 168 -24.04 5.68 -5.63
N ARG A 169 -24.38 4.63 -4.90
CA ARG A 169 -23.73 4.32 -3.61
C ARG A 169 -22.26 3.95 -3.79
N ALA A 170 -21.42 4.40 -2.84
CA ALA A 170 -20.01 4.11 -2.82
C ALA A 170 -19.61 3.34 -1.54
N ILE A 171 -18.99 2.18 -1.72
CA ILE A 171 -18.22 1.50 -0.68
C ILE A 171 -16.76 1.90 -0.88
N GLY A 172 -16.13 2.46 0.14
CA GLY A 172 -14.72 2.81 0.12
C GLY A 172 -13.89 1.85 0.95
N MET A 173 -12.64 1.60 0.56
CA MET A 173 -11.71 0.76 1.32
C MET A 173 -10.47 1.54 1.74
N VAL A 174 -10.02 1.34 2.99
CA VAL A 174 -8.67 1.72 3.41
C VAL A 174 -7.72 0.61 2.97
N ARG A 175 -6.93 0.89 1.92
CA ARG A 175 -6.10 -0.11 1.26
C ARG A 175 -4.98 -0.68 2.11
N SER A 176 -4.34 0.14 2.95
CA SER A 176 -3.16 -0.23 3.73
C SER A 176 -3.25 0.28 5.16
N TRP A 177 -2.64 -0.45 6.07
CA TRP A 177 -2.63 -0.20 7.51
C TRP A 177 -2.08 1.16 7.94
N ASP A 178 -1.22 1.76 7.13
CA ASP A 178 -0.59 3.06 7.38
C ASP A 178 -1.39 4.26 6.82
N ASN A 179 -2.32 4.02 5.90
CA ASN A 179 -2.89 5.09 5.06
C ASN A 179 -3.60 6.17 5.84
N VAL A 180 -4.36 5.80 6.87
CA VAL A 180 -5.15 6.75 7.67
C VAL A 180 -4.27 7.80 8.36
N THR A 181 -3.07 7.42 8.79
CA THR A 181 -2.16 8.29 9.54
C THR A 181 -1.08 8.91 8.67
N SER A 182 -0.78 8.35 7.49
CA SER A 182 0.37 8.73 6.66
C SER A 182 0.04 9.47 5.36
N LYS A 183 -1.18 9.31 4.84
CA LYS A 183 -1.56 9.86 3.52
C LYS A 183 -2.11 11.28 3.61
N THR A 184 -3.40 11.45 3.48
CA THR A 184 -4.08 12.74 3.49
C THR A 184 -5.27 12.72 4.46
N LEU A 185 -5.84 13.87 4.77
CA LEU A 185 -7.19 13.90 5.31
C LEU A 185 -8.11 13.16 4.33
N LEU A 186 -9.01 12.32 4.84
CA LEU A 186 -10.04 11.68 4.00
C LEU A 186 -10.91 12.76 3.38
N MET A 187 -10.73 12.99 2.07
CA MET A 187 -11.37 14.10 1.36
C MET A 187 -12.84 13.85 1.07
N MET A 188 -13.25 12.59 1.02
CA MET A 188 -14.64 12.20 0.82
C MET A 188 -14.97 11.00 1.71
N ILE A 189 -16.03 11.11 2.48
CA ILE A 189 -16.56 10.00 3.30
C ILE A 189 -17.52 9.20 2.39
N PRO A 190 -17.27 7.89 2.17
CA PRO A 190 -18.17 7.02 1.40
C PRO A 190 -19.45 6.68 2.17
N ASP A 191 -20.41 6.01 1.52
CA ASP A 191 -21.62 5.53 2.18
C ASP A 191 -21.35 4.39 3.16
N GLN A 192 -20.34 3.56 2.84
CA GLN A 192 -19.76 2.51 3.70
C GLN A 192 -18.26 2.56 3.59
N LEU A 193 -17.54 2.38 4.71
CA LEU A 193 -16.09 2.27 4.74
C LEU A 193 -15.69 0.89 5.24
N VAL A 194 -14.91 0.14 4.45
CA VAL A 194 -14.30 -1.11 4.88
C VAL A 194 -12.86 -0.87 5.30
N VAL A 195 -12.49 -1.47 6.41
CA VAL A 195 -11.16 -1.34 7.03
C VAL A 195 -10.63 -2.71 7.45
N ASN A 196 -9.32 -2.81 7.59
CA ASN A 196 -8.66 -4.07 7.86
C ASN A 196 -8.73 -4.47 9.34
N THR A 197 -8.71 -3.51 10.25
CA THR A 197 -8.63 -3.78 11.71
C THR A 197 -9.41 -2.74 12.50
N ARG A 198 -9.72 -3.10 13.76
CA ARG A 198 -10.34 -2.19 14.74
C ARG A 198 -9.56 -0.89 14.89
N ARG A 199 -8.23 -0.97 14.96
CA ARG A 199 -7.37 0.21 15.07
C ARG A 199 -7.59 1.17 13.92
N ILE A 200 -7.61 0.67 12.67
CA ILE A 200 -7.87 1.50 11.49
C ILE A 200 -9.27 2.11 11.54
N ALA A 201 -10.26 1.39 12.08
CA ALA A 201 -11.60 1.92 12.31
C ALA A 201 -11.58 3.12 13.27
N ASP A 202 -10.91 2.98 14.40
CA ASP A 202 -10.77 4.03 15.39
C ASP A 202 -10.00 5.25 14.86
N GLU A 203 -8.92 5.03 14.11
CA GLU A 203 -8.16 6.08 13.42
C GLU A 203 -9.00 6.78 12.34
N ALA A 204 -9.79 6.05 11.55
CA ALA A 204 -10.67 6.63 10.54
C ALA A 204 -11.77 7.50 11.19
N ALA A 205 -12.30 7.09 12.34
CA ALA A 205 -13.23 7.89 13.11
C ALA A 205 -12.57 9.15 13.69
N ALA A 206 -11.37 9.02 14.25
CA ALA A 206 -10.65 10.12 14.93
C ALA A 206 -10.12 11.17 13.94
N TYR A 207 -9.44 10.73 12.89
CA TYR A 207 -8.76 11.61 11.92
C TYR A 207 -9.61 11.92 10.69
N GLY A 208 -10.43 10.95 10.26
CA GLY A 208 -11.26 11.06 9.05
C GLY A 208 -12.69 11.58 9.31
N ASP A 209 -13.11 11.74 10.58
CA ASP A 209 -14.49 12.07 11.00
C ASP A 209 -15.53 11.04 10.48
N VAL A 210 -15.12 9.80 10.23
CA VAL A 210 -16.00 8.76 9.70
C VAL A 210 -16.92 8.27 10.83
N PRO A 211 -18.25 8.30 10.66
CA PRO A 211 -19.16 7.76 11.67
C PRO A 211 -18.96 6.25 11.84
N ALA A 212 -18.85 5.78 13.08
CA ALA A 212 -18.60 4.37 13.37
C ALA A 212 -19.64 3.42 12.73
N ARG A 213 -20.91 3.86 12.59
CA ARG A 213 -22.00 3.07 12.00
C ARG A 213 -21.80 2.69 10.52
N ILE A 214 -20.91 3.40 9.81
CA ILE A 214 -20.62 3.09 8.38
C ILE A 214 -19.29 2.39 8.20
N ILE A 215 -18.57 2.08 9.29
CA ILE A 215 -17.29 1.36 9.24
C ILE A 215 -17.55 -0.12 9.46
N THR A 216 -16.97 -0.95 8.59
CA THR A 216 -17.01 -2.41 8.72
C THR A 216 -15.58 -2.97 8.70
N GLU A 217 -15.24 -3.75 9.69
CA GLU A 217 -13.95 -4.46 9.77
C GLU A 217 -14.04 -5.76 8.97
N VAL A 218 -13.13 -5.95 8.00
CA VAL A 218 -13.15 -7.10 7.07
C VAL A 218 -11.85 -7.91 7.06
N GLY A 219 -10.84 -7.50 7.84
CA GLY A 219 -9.52 -8.11 7.76
C GLY A 219 -8.77 -7.69 6.47
N ILE A 220 -7.76 -8.48 6.12
CA ILE A 220 -6.94 -8.25 4.92
C ILE A 220 -7.15 -9.43 3.97
N PRO A 221 -7.98 -9.29 2.92
CA PRO A 221 -8.45 -10.42 2.11
C PRO A 221 -7.33 -11.24 1.46
N HIS A 222 -6.22 -10.62 1.06
CA HIS A 222 -5.14 -11.35 0.40
C HIS A 222 -4.39 -12.32 1.33
N TYR A 223 -4.45 -12.14 2.65
CA TYR A 223 -3.82 -13.05 3.60
C TYR A 223 -4.59 -14.38 3.78
N ASP A 224 -5.84 -14.44 3.35
CA ASP A 224 -6.57 -15.72 3.34
C ASP A 224 -5.86 -16.75 2.45
N ARG A 225 -5.24 -16.30 1.35
CA ARG A 225 -4.42 -17.15 0.48
C ARG A 225 -3.16 -17.69 1.16
N TYR A 226 -2.60 -16.98 2.14
CA TYR A 226 -1.45 -17.45 2.89
C TYR A 226 -1.77 -18.65 3.77
N ARG A 227 -3.03 -18.86 4.10
CA ARG A 227 -3.52 -20.04 4.84
C ARG A 227 -3.84 -21.23 3.95
N ASP A 228 -3.97 -21.04 2.63
CA ASP A 228 -4.26 -22.13 1.70
C ASP A 228 -2.99 -22.92 1.37
N GLU A 229 -2.85 -24.08 2.02
CA GLU A 229 -1.70 -24.96 1.83
C GLU A 229 -1.53 -25.46 0.38
N ARG A 230 -2.62 -25.54 -0.39
CA ARG A 230 -2.58 -25.95 -1.80
C ARG A 230 -1.87 -24.95 -2.70
N LEU A 231 -1.73 -23.71 -2.26
CA LEU A 231 -1.02 -22.65 -2.98
C LEU A 231 0.48 -22.60 -2.64
N ARG A 232 0.95 -23.40 -1.69
CA ARG A 232 2.35 -23.42 -1.25
C ARG A 232 3.19 -24.33 -2.15
N THR A 233 4.37 -23.83 -2.50
CA THR A 233 5.38 -24.65 -3.18
C THR A 233 6.06 -25.56 -2.15
N PRO A 234 6.24 -26.87 -2.42
CA PRO A 234 6.98 -27.76 -1.52
C PRO A 234 8.39 -27.23 -1.23
N ARG A 235 8.88 -27.40 0.02
CA ARG A 235 10.16 -26.85 0.47
C ARG A 235 11.31 -27.16 -0.49
N ARG A 236 11.46 -28.41 -0.90
CA ARG A 236 12.54 -28.85 -1.80
C ARG A 236 12.50 -28.11 -3.15
N GLU A 237 11.31 -27.93 -3.70
CA GLU A 237 11.11 -27.26 -4.98
C GLU A 237 11.39 -25.75 -4.85
N PHE A 238 10.88 -25.12 -3.80
CA PHE A 238 11.17 -23.70 -3.51
C PHE A 238 12.66 -23.46 -3.34
N PHE A 239 13.35 -24.26 -2.50
CA PHE A 239 14.79 -24.11 -2.27
C PHE A 239 15.61 -24.31 -3.54
N ALA A 240 15.23 -25.26 -4.40
CA ALA A 240 15.86 -25.47 -5.70
C ALA A 240 15.68 -24.24 -6.62
N SER A 241 14.48 -23.64 -6.63
CA SER A 241 14.19 -22.46 -7.45
C SER A 241 15.02 -21.23 -7.09
N VAL A 242 15.36 -21.08 -5.80
CA VAL A 242 16.22 -19.99 -5.29
C VAL A 242 17.67 -20.41 -5.09
N ARG A 243 18.10 -21.59 -5.58
CA ARG A 243 19.48 -22.14 -5.51
C ARG A 243 20.00 -22.29 -4.08
N LEU A 244 19.15 -22.68 -3.15
CA LEU A 244 19.45 -22.93 -1.75
C LEU A 244 19.35 -24.43 -1.43
N ARG A 245 19.90 -24.84 -0.29
CA ARG A 245 19.84 -26.22 0.21
C ARG A 245 18.72 -26.40 1.22
N ASP A 246 17.78 -27.29 0.95
CA ASP A 246 16.61 -27.54 1.80
C ASP A 246 16.91 -28.12 3.18
N SER A 247 18.12 -28.70 3.36
CA SER A 247 18.64 -29.24 4.63
C SER A 247 19.13 -28.18 5.61
N ARG A 248 19.25 -26.91 5.21
CA ARG A 248 19.76 -25.82 6.06
C ARG A 248 18.66 -24.89 6.52
N LYS A 249 18.89 -24.22 7.65
CA LYS A 249 18.06 -23.10 8.12
C LYS A 249 18.11 -21.95 7.13
N LEU A 250 16.99 -21.21 7.00
CA LEU A 250 16.84 -20.09 6.10
C LEU A 250 16.50 -18.81 6.86
N ILE A 251 17.33 -17.80 6.69
CA ILE A 251 17.04 -16.42 7.10
C ILE A 251 16.57 -15.65 5.87
N LEU A 252 15.38 -15.07 5.94
CA LEU A 252 14.90 -14.12 4.93
C LEU A 252 15.31 -12.72 5.36
N PHE A 253 16.16 -12.06 4.58
CA PHE A 253 16.54 -10.68 4.80
C PHE A 253 15.90 -9.77 3.73
N THR A 254 15.18 -8.74 4.17
CA THR A 254 14.54 -7.76 3.29
C THR A 254 15.11 -6.36 3.57
N PRO A 255 16.13 -5.94 2.80
CA PRO A 255 16.78 -4.65 3.01
C PRO A 255 15.83 -3.49 2.68
N PRO A 256 16.03 -2.31 3.31
CA PRO A 256 15.32 -1.10 2.93
C PRO A 256 15.67 -0.67 1.50
N SER A 257 14.70 -0.05 0.81
CA SER A 257 14.94 0.58 -0.49
C SER A 257 15.65 1.93 -0.32
N ASP A 258 16.44 2.31 -1.31
CA ASP A 258 17.09 3.63 -1.45
C ASP A 258 16.10 4.82 -1.47
N ARG A 259 14.83 4.56 -1.73
CA ARG A 259 13.74 5.56 -1.57
C ARG A 259 13.59 6.03 -0.13
N TYR A 260 13.86 5.17 0.83
CA TYR A 260 13.71 5.42 2.26
C TYR A 260 15.04 5.71 2.93
N LEU A 261 16.08 4.99 2.55
CA LEU A 261 17.43 5.12 3.08
C LEU A 261 18.45 5.24 1.96
N LYS A 262 18.75 6.47 1.59
CA LYS A 262 19.78 6.73 0.57
C LYS A 262 21.17 6.44 1.11
N ARG A 263 21.93 5.62 0.38
CA ARG A 263 23.35 5.32 0.65
C ARG A 263 23.62 4.88 2.09
N ASP A 264 22.74 4.06 2.66
CA ASP A 264 22.98 3.48 3.98
C ASP A 264 23.63 2.12 3.84
N PRO A 265 24.80 1.88 4.49
CA PRO A 265 25.49 0.60 4.47
C PRO A 265 24.86 -0.45 5.41
N VAL A 266 23.63 -0.30 5.85
CA VAL A 266 22.92 -1.29 6.68
C VAL A 266 22.91 -2.69 6.04
N PRO A 267 22.57 -2.86 4.73
CA PRO A 267 22.58 -4.20 4.16
C PRO A 267 23.93 -4.91 4.21
N PRO A 268 25.08 -4.29 3.85
CA PRO A 268 26.40 -4.87 4.07
C PRO A 268 26.68 -5.29 5.51
N VAL A 269 26.38 -4.42 6.49
CA VAL A 269 26.62 -4.70 7.92
C VAL A 269 25.79 -5.90 8.40
N VAL A 270 24.54 -5.99 8.02
CA VAL A 270 23.67 -7.13 8.36
C VAL A 270 24.22 -8.41 7.72
N LEU A 271 24.61 -8.38 6.45
CA LEU A 271 25.15 -9.54 5.76
C LEU A 271 26.49 -10.01 6.33
N ASP A 272 27.37 -9.09 6.72
CA ASP A 272 28.63 -9.43 7.38
C ASP A 272 28.40 -10.06 8.76
N THR A 273 27.43 -9.57 9.52
CA THR A 273 27.04 -10.16 10.81
C THR A 273 26.52 -11.60 10.63
N LEU A 274 25.90 -11.90 9.49
CA LEU A 274 25.35 -13.23 9.17
C LEU A 274 26.35 -14.16 8.47
N ARG A 275 27.57 -13.72 8.18
CA ARG A 275 28.58 -14.45 7.40
C ARG A 275 28.90 -15.84 7.98
N ASP A 276 29.09 -15.91 9.29
CA ASP A 276 29.51 -17.12 9.98
C ASP A 276 28.35 -17.87 10.68
N VAL A 277 27.10 -17.37 10.48
CA VAL A 277 25.94 -18.06 11.02
C VAL A 277 25.66 -19.34 10.21
N PRO A 278 25.39 -20.50 10.89
CA PRO A 278 25.17 -21.79 10.23
C PRO A 278 23.80 -21.87 9.54
N ALA A 279 23.43 -20.82 8.79
CA ALA A 279 22.18 -20.66 8.05
C ALA A 279 22.46 -20.10 6.64
N GLN A 280 21.51 -20.26 5.75
CA GLN A 280 21.50 -19.61 4.46
C GLN A 280 20.70 -18.32 4.55
N VAL A 281 21.07 -17.31 3.79
CA VAL A 281 20.40 -16.01 3.76
C VAL A 281 19.80 -15.80 2.37
N LEU A 282 18.48 -15.68 2.29
CA LEU A 282 17.79 -15.22 1.09
C LEU A 282 17.58 -13.71 1.20
N VAL A 283 18.31 -12.95 0.40
CA VAL A 283 18.22 -11.49 0.36
C VAL A 283 17.18 -11.11 -0.67
N ARG A 284 15.97 -10.77 -0.21
CA ARG A 284 14.91 -10.36 -1.11
C ARG A 284 14.95 -8.86 -1.36
N MET A 285 15.34 -8.51 -2.57
CA MET A 285 15.46 -7.12 -2.99
C MET A 285 14.09 -6.42 -3.06
N PRO A 286 14.03 -5.09 -2.84
CA PRO A 286 12.78 -4.35 -2.89
C PRO A 286 12.17 -4.38 -4.30
N ILE A 287 10.83 -4.41 -4.36
CA ILE A 287 10.06 -4.36 -5.62
C ILE A 287 9.99 -2.95 -6.21
N VAL A 288 10.27 -1.91 -5.42
CA VAL A 288 10.30 -0.51 -5.83
C VAL A 288 11.59 0.13 -5.31
N GLY A 289 12.32 0.78 -6.21
CA GLY A 289 13.66 1.30 -5.93
C GLY A 289 14.70 0.17 -5.88
N LYS A 290 15.87 0.47 -5.37
CA LYS A 290 16.98 -0.49 -5.26
C LYS A 290 17.46 -0.55 -3.81
N ALA A 291 18.10 -1.61 -3.41
CA ALA A 291 19.00 -1.62 -2.26
C ALA A 291 20.41 -1.51 -2.82
N ASP A 292 21.03 -0.36 -2.62
CA ASP A 292 22.37 -0.10 -3.12
C ASP A 292 23.41 -0.79 -2.21
N LEU A 293 24.11 -1.75 -2.76
CA LEU A 293 25.18 -2.47 -2.09
C LEU A 293 26.58 -1.94 -2.47
N GLY A 294 26.67 -1.04 -3.45
CA GLY A 294 27.93 -0.56 -4.00
C GLY A 294 28.81 -1.74 -4.46
N ASP A 295 30.11 -1.68 -4.16
CA ASP A 295 31.10 -2.72 -4.46
C ASP A 295 31.17 -3.83 -3.40
N TYR A 296 30.14 -3.95 -2.54
CA TYR A 296 30.12 -4.95 -1.48
C TYR A 296 30.06 -6.38 -2.05
N VAL A 297 30.97 -7.23 -1.58
CA VAL A 297 31.01 -8.65 -1.93
C VAL A 297 30.24 -9.46 -0.88
N PRO A 298 29.09 -10.03 -1.24
CA PRO A 298 28.24 -10.77 -0.30
C PRO A 298 28.93 -12.03 0.25
N PRO A 299 28.57 -12.48 1.44
CA PRO A 299 29.07 -13.73 1.98
C PRO A 299 28.55 -14.94 1.18
N PRO A 300 29.28 -16.08 1.17
CA PRO A 300 28.94 -17.24 0.34
C PRO A 300 27.63 -17.95 0.74
N ASN A 301 27.10 -17.68 1.93
CA ASN A 301 25.82 -18.18 2.41
C ASN A 301 24.62 -17.30 2.03
N ALA A 302 24.83 -16.17 1.34
CA ALA A 302 23.78 -15.25 0.89
C ALA A 302 23.46 -15.46 -0.60
N VAL A 303 22.18 -15.55 -0.90
CA VAL A 303 21.63 -15.61 -2.27
C VAL A 303 20.64 -14.47 -2.46
N PHE A 304 20.76 -13.79 -3.59
CA PHE A 304 19.89 -12.64 -3.92
C PHE A 304 18.70 -13.08 -4.75
N ASP A 305 17.51 -12.72 -4.27
CA ASP A 305 16.25 -12.86 -4.95
C ASP A 305 15.77 -11.46 -5.38
N ALA A 306 15.85 -11.19 -6.68
CA ALA A 306 15.47 -9.92 -7.26
C ALA A 306 14.15 -10.06 -8.03
N PRO A 307 13.01 -9.71 -7.42
CA PRO A 307 11.76 -9.64 -8.15
C PRO A 307 11.83 -8.57 -9.23
N SER A 308 10.88 -8.59 -10.19
CA SER A 308 10.75 -7.51 -11.15
C SER A 308 10.64 -6.16 -10.42
N ASN A 309 11.53 -5.22 -10.76
CA ASN A 309 11.60 -3.92 -10.11
C ASN A 309 10.78 -2.90 -10.90
N SER A 310 9.98 -2.11 -10.21
CA SER A 310 9.20 -1.01 -10.78
C SER A 310 9.72 0.34 -10.31
N PRO A 311 9.60 1.41 -11.11
CA PRO A 311 10.04 2.74 -10.73
C PRO A 311 9.22 3.31 -9.57
N ASP A 312 7.93 2.94 -9.46
CA ASP A 312 7.08 3.36 -8.36
C ASP A 312 5.97 2.32 -8.04
N PHE A 313 5.25 2.56 -6.93
CA PHE A 313 4.16 1.69 -6.49
C PHE A 313 2.91 1.73 -7.38
N GLN A 314 2.76 2.73 -8.24
CA GLN A 314 1.62 2.81 -9.16
C GLN A 314 1.82 1.84 -10.32
N GLU A 315 3.06 1.63 -10.75
CA GLU A 315 3.42 0.74 -11.84
C GLU A 315 3.72 -0.70 -11.40
N VAL A 316 3.83 -0.95 -10.09
CA VAL A 316 4.05 -2.32 -9.58
C VAL A 316 2.94 -3.25 -10.06
N HIS A 317 3.33 -4.31 -10.75
CA HIS A 317 2.46 -5.44 -11.05
C HIS A 317 2.99 -6.69 -10.34
N LEU A 318 2.22 -7.17 -9.37
CA LEU A 318 2.49 -8.43 -8.69
C LEU A 318 1.62 -9.52 -9.31
N SER A 319 2.21 -10.29 -10.22
CA SER A 319 1.55 -11.49 -10.76
C SER A 319 1.27 -12.49 -9.63
N ARG A 320 0.31 -13.41 -9.87
CA ARG A 320 0.02 -14.49 -8.93
C ARG A 320 1.25 -15.35 -8.60
N ALA A 321 2.16 -15.51 -9.57
CA ALA A 321 3.42 -16.25 -9.37
C ALA A 321 4.38 -15.48 -8.46
N ALA A 322 4.53 -14.15 -8.64
CA ALA A 322 5.37 -13.31 -7.79
C ALA A 322 4.83 -13.21 -6.35
N ASP A 323 3.50 -13.16 -6.18
CA ASP A 323 2.85 -13.17 -4.87
C ASP A 323 3.07 -14.51 -4.15
N ARG A 324 2.92 -15.66 -4.87
CA ARG A 324 3.22 -16.99 -4.34
C ARG A 324 4.69 -17.08 -3.92
N HIS A 325 5.61 -16.64 -4.77
CA HIS A 325 7.05 -16.67 -4.47
C HIS A 325 7.40 -15.85 -3.21
N LEU A 326 6.75 -14.70 -3.01
CA LEU A 326 6.87 -13.92 -1.77
C LEU A 326 6.37 -14.72 -0.57
N ALA A 327 5.16 -15.28 -0.66
CA ALA A 327 4.57 -16.08 0.41
C ALA A 327 5.45 -17.30 0.77
N ASP A 328 5.96 -18.02 -0.24
CA ASP A 328 6.86 -19.17 -0.06
C ASP A 328 8.19 -18.75 0.59
N SER A 329 8.75 -17.60 0.20
CA SER A 329 9.98 -17.07 0.79
C SER A 329 9.84 -16.85 2.30
N ILE A 330 8.69 -16.33 2.73
CA ILE A 330 8.40 -16.09 4.15
C ILE A 330 8.05 -17.42 4.83
N PHE A 331 7.17 -18.23 4.23
CA PHE A 331 6.73 -19.50 4.81
C PHE A 331 7.86 -20.46 5.08
N HIS A 332 8.84 -20.58 4.17
CA HIS A 332 9.96 -21.49 4.30
C HIS A 332 11.12 -20.92 5.11
N SER A 333 11.11 -19.61 5.44
CA SER A 333 12.11 -19.04 6.32
C SER A 333 11.92 -19.50 7.78
N ASP A 334 13.03 -19.58 8.51
CA ASP A 334 13.05 -19.84 9.96
C ASP A 334 13.10 -18.53 10.75
N LEU A 335 13.57 -17.45 10.12
CA LEU A 335 13.71 -16.11 10.68
C LEU A 335 13.54 -15.07 9.58
N VAL A 336 12.88 -13.97 9.87
CA VAL A 336 12.80 -12.79 9.00
C VAL A 336 13.56 -11.62 9.62
N ILE A 337 14.48 -11.03 8.88
CA ILE A 337 15.17 -9.79 9.25
C ILE A 337 14.65 -8.70 8.32
N THR A 338 14.09 -7.67 8.88
CA THR A 338 13.49 -6.56 8.12
C THR A 338 13.58 -5.24 8.90
N TRP A 339 13.02 -4.19 8.33
CA TRP A 339 12.88 -2.88 8.95
C TRP A 339 11.38 -2.53 9.10
N ALA A 340 11.04 -1.28 9.45
CA ALA A 340 9.65 -0.80 9.56
C ALA A 340 8.91 -0.86 8.20
N SER A 341 8.53 -2.06 7.77
CA SER A 341 7.88 -2.35 6.49
C SER A 341 6.66 -3.26 6.64
N THR A 342 5.85 -3.36 5.60
CA THR A 342 4.69 -4.30 5.56
C THR A 342 5.11 -5.77 5.65
N MET A 343 6.37 -6.10 5.40
CA MET A 343 6.93 -7.44 5.57
C MET A 343 6.74 -7.99 6.99
N ILE A 344 6.65 -7.10 8.00
CA ILE A 344 6.36 -7.47 9.39
C ILE A 344 5.00 -8.19 9.47
N ILE A 345 3.98 -7.65 8.78
CA ILE A 345 2.63 -8.22 8.80
C ILE A 345 2.62 -9.55 8.04
N ASP A 346 3.24 -9.58 6.85
CA ASP A 346 3.36 -10.81 6.06
C ASP A 346 4.04 -11.94 6.88
N ALA A 347 5.12 -11.62 7.60
CA ALA A 347 5.84 -12.57 8.45
C ALA A 347 5.01 -13.02 9.67
N ALA A 348 4.27 -12.09 10.30
CA ALA A 348 3.41 -12.38 11.43
C ALA A 348 2.24 -13.32 11.06
N VAL A 349 1.70 -13.21 9.84
CA VAL A 349 0.66 -14.14 9.34
C VAL A 349 1.15 -15.59 9.30
N PHE A 350 2.44 -15.79 9.07
CA PHE A 350 3.09 -17.10 9.07
C PHE A 350 3.73 -17.47 10.43
N ASP A 351 3.47 -16.67 11.47
CA ASP A 351 4.04 -16.87 12.82
C ASP A 351 5.58 -17.01 12.81
N LYS A 352 6.26 -16.17 12.01
CA LYS A 352 7.72 -16.20 11.89
C LYS A 352 8.36 -15.30 12.93
N PRO A 353 9.47 -15.73 13.56
CA PRO A 353 10.32 -14.84 14.34
C PRO A 353 10.82 -13.67 13.47
N ILE A 354 10.80 -12.46 14.02
CA ILE A 354 11.15 -11.24 13.29
C ILE A 354 12.22 -10.47 14.06
N ILE A 355 13.31 -10.10 13.39
CA ILE A 355 14.30 -9.13 13.91
C ILE A 355 14.11 -7.83 13.13
N LEU A 356 13.91 -6.73 13.84
CA LEU A 356 13.77 -5.41 13.25
C LEU A 356 15.11 -4.65 13.31
N ILE A 357 15.52 -4.11 12.16
CA ILE A 357 16.70 -3.26 12.04
C ILE A 357 16.32 -1.87 12.55
N GLY A 358 16.81 -1.51 13.74
CA GLY A 358 16.55 -0.26 14.42
C GLY A 358 17.81 0.56 14.68
N PHE A 359 18.74 0.65 13.72
CA PHE A 359 19.98 1.43 13.83
C PHE A 359 20.40 2.01 12.48
N ASP A 360 21.13 3.10 12.53
CA ASP A 360 21.88 3.65 11.40
C ASP A 360 23.35 3.26 11.54
N VAL A 361 24.00 2.93 10.44
CA VAL A 361 25.46 2.59 10.45
C VAL A 361 26.30 3.86 10.50
N THR A 362 25.80 4.95 9.91
CA THR A 362 26.47 6.26 9.91
C THR A 362 25.66 7.26 10.70
N SER A 363 26.34 8.28 11.28
CA SER A 363 25.63 9.38 11.95
C SER A 363 24.76 10.14 10.94
N ARG A 364 23.45 10.18 11.18
CA ARG A 364 22.46 10.81 10.31
C ARG A 364 21.60 11.80 11.09
N SER A 365 21.06 12.78 10.37
CA SER A 365 19.98 13.59 10.92
C SER A 365 18.73 12.73 11.10
N TYR A 366 17.87 13.11 12.06
CA TYR A 366 16.62 12.36 12.29
C TYR A 366 15.79 12.18 11.02
N GLY A 367 15.77 13.17 10.12
CA GLY A 367 15.03 13.10 8.85
C GLY A 367 15.59 12.14 7.80
N GLU A 368 16.80 11.63 8.03
CA GLU A 368 17.47 10.67 7.16
C GLU A 368 17.65 9.30 7.83
N SER A 369 17.41 9.22 9.13
CA SER A 369 17.53 8.02 9.95
C SER A 369 16.41 7.02 9.69
N ILE A 370 16.71 5.71 9.73
CA ILE A 370 15.70 4.65 9.74
C ILE A 370 14.78 4.74 10.97
N LEU A 371 15.27 5.29 12.07
CA LEU A 371 14.56 5.37 13.34
C LEU A 371 13.28 6.20 13.25
N GLN A 372 13.23 7.19 12.36
CA GLN A 372 12.01 8.00 12.17
C GLN A 372 10.78 7.17 11.80
N TYR A 373 10.97 6.05 11.09
CA TYR A 373 9.86 5.20 10.65
C TYR A 373 9.22 4.44 11.81
N TYR A 374 9.98 4.14 12.87
CA TYR A 374 9.47 3.52 14.09
C TYR A 374 8.66 4.49 14.95
N ASP A 375 8.76 5.79 14.68
CA ASP A 375 7.98 6.83 15.36
C ASP A 375 6.59 7.07 14.72
N TYR A 376 6.27 6.38 13.64
CA TYR A 376 4.95 6.48 13.01
C TYR A 376 3.86 5.84 13.87
N ASP A 377 2.66 6.44 13.88
CA ASP A 377 1.53 5.98 14.72
C ASP A 377 1.25 4.48 14.54
N HIS A 378 1.25 3.99 13.31
CA HIS A 378 0.98 2.60 13.00
C HIS A 378 2.11 1.63 13.40
N GLN A 379 3.33 2.12 13.70
CA GLN A 379 4.44 1.30 14.18
C GLN A 379 4.50 1.23 15.72
N ARG A 380 3.89 2.20 16.41
CA ARG A 380 3.85 2.28 17.86
C ARG A 380 2.68 1.54 18.50
N ALA A 381 1.96 0.76 17.76
CA ALA A 381 0.74 0.07 18.17
C ALA A 381 1.01 -1.21 18.95
#